data_962ed43412c8f4737e2964b490bc617f
#
_entry.id   962ed43412c8f4737e2964b490bc617f
#
_cell.length_a   1.000
_cell.length_b   1.000
_cell.length_c   1.000
_cell.angle_alpha   90.00
_cell.angle_beta   90.00
_cell.angle_gamma   90.00
#
_symmetry.space_group_name_H-M   'P 1'
#
loop_
_entity.id
_entity.type
_entity.pdbx_description
1 polymer ?
#
loop_
_entity_poly.entity_id
_entity_poly.type
_entity_poly.pdbx_seq_one_letter_code
_entity_poly.pdbx_strand_id
1 'polypeptide(L)'
;MSEYETIIQTIALTMGVAWASGINLYAAVGMLGLGGTLGYIDLPPTLEVVQDPMVILAAAFMYCVEFMADKVPGVDSGWDALHTFIRIPAGAVLAAGAAGDVTPALAVAAGMVGGSVTAVTHATKASSRMLINSSPEPFSNWGASLAEDVAVFAGLWAALQHPVVFLAAFVVFLLTLCWLLPKLWRGIALILHKLGSWLGLITEDAGDRNQQELARLRDAGVISATEYLAAHARACGRSHRDTDSRTEASLPNANPAT
;
A
#
# COMPACT_ATOMS: atom_id res chain seq x y z
N MET A 1 4.93 -22.92 -30.20
CA MET A 1 5.07 -22.80 -28.70
C MET A 1 4.35 -24.00 -28.09
N SER A 2 4.90 -24.54 -27.00
CA SER A 2 4.19 -25.58 -26.26
C SER A 2 3.01 -24.93 -25.48
N GLU A 3 1.98 -25.70 -25.17
CA GLU A 3 0.84 -25.24 -24.36
C GLU A 3 1.30 -24.65 -23.01
N TYR A 4 2.31 -25.26 -22.42
CA TYR A 4 2.93 -24.78 -21.18
C TYR A 4 3.59 -23.40 -21.31
N GLU A 5 4.25 -23.11 -22.44
CA GLU A 5 4.87 -21.80 -22.69
C GLU A 5 3.80 -20.71 -22.78
N THR A 6 2.69 -20.98 -23.47
CA THR A 6 1.56 -20.04 -23.57
C THR A 6 0.95 -19.75 -22.20
N ILE A 7 0.74 -20.78 -21.37
CA ILE A 7 0.21 -20.61 -20.01
C ILE A 7 1.16 -19.74 -19.17
N ILE A 8 2.46 -20.03 -19.21
CA ILE A 8 3.46 -19.27 -18.44
C ILE A 8 3.50 -17.81 -18.89
N GLN A 9 3.45 -17.54 -20.20
CA GLN A 9 3.42 -16.18 -20.75
C GLN A 9 2.15 -15.43 -20.32
N THR A 10 0.99 -16.07 -20.40
CA THR A 10 -0.28 -15.48 -19.98
C THR A 10 -0.27 -15.12 -18.48
N ILE A 11 0.21 -16.03 -17.63
CA ILE A 11 0.32 -15.77 -16.19
C ILE A 11 1.32 -14.64 -15.93
N ALA A 12 2.47 -14.64 -16.60
CA ALA A 12 3.48 -13.60 -16.42
C ALA A 12 2.97 -12.22 -16.87
N LEU A 13 2.27 -12.15 -18.00
CA LEU A 13 1.67 -10.90 -18.47
C LEU A 13 0.59 -10.42 -17.49
N THR A 14 -0.33 -11.30 -17.09
CA THR A 14 -1.43 -10.97 -16.15
C THR A 14 -0.88 -10.44 -14.84
N MET A 15 0.08 -11.14 -14.22
CA MET A 15 0.70 -10.73 -12.96
C MET A 15 1.60 -9.50 -13.12
N GLY A 16 2.31 -9.41 -14.26
CA GLY A 16 3.18 -8.27 -14.57
C GLY A 16 2.42 -6.97 -14.72
N VAL A 17 1.30 -7.00 -15.45
CA VAL A 17 0.44 -5.82 -15.64
C VAL A 17 -0.22 -5.40 -14.33
N ALA A 18 -0.72 -6.37 -13.55
CA ALA A 18 -1.31 -6.11 -12.24
C ALA A 18 -0.30 -5.45 -11.28
N TRP A 19 0.91 -6.01 -11.20
CA TRP A 19 1.99 -5.51 -10.37
C TRP A 19 2.44 -4.11 -10.80
N ALA A 20 2.69 -3.92 -12.09
CA ALA A 20 3.11 -2.65 -12.65
C ALA A 20 2.06 -1.54 -12.43
N SER A 21 0.76 -1.87 -12.62
CA SER A 21 -0.35 -0.96 -12.38
C SER A 21 -0.42 -0.47 -10.93
N GLY A 22 0.00 -1.29 -9.97
CA GLY A 22 0.08 -0.91 -8.56
C GLY A 22 1.20 0.10 -8.27
N ILE A 23 2.28 0.12 -9.06
CA ILE A 23 3.39 1.06 -8.92
C ILE A 23 3.11 2.32 -9.74
N ASN A 24 2.94 2.17 -11.06
CA ASN A 24 2.65 3.25 -12.00
C ASN A 24 1.75 2.74 -13.12
N LEU A 25 0.44 3.01 -12.98
CA LEU A 25 -0.59 2.57 -13.92
C LEU A 25 -0.34 3.12 -15.33
N TYR A 26 0.00 4.40 -15.41
CA TYR A 26 0.13 5.09 -16.69
C TYR A 26 1.38 4.67 -17.45
N ALA A 27 2.47 4.40 -16.75
CA ALA A 27 3.66 3.78 -17.34
C ALA A 27 3.34 2.38 -17.88
N ALA A 28 2.58 1.57 -17.14
CA ALA A 28 2.17 0.24 -17.59
C ALA A 28 1.31 0.29 -18.85
N VAL A 29 0.25 1.11 -18.86
CA VAL A 29 -0.63 1.30 -20.03
C VAL A 29 0.13 1.86 -21.21
N GLY A 30 0.96 2.89 -20.99
CA GLY A 30 1.77 3.51 -22.04
C GLY A 30 2.78 2.55 -22.66
N MET A 31 3.46 1.74 -21.84
CA MET A 31 4.41 0.73 -22.34
C MET A 31 3.73 -0.35 -23.17
N LEU A 32 2.59 -0.88 -22.69
CA LEU A 32 1.83 -1.90 -23.42
C LEU A 32 1.27 -1.33 -24.73
N GLY A 33 0.63 -0.15 -24.66
CA GLY A 33 0.03 0.49 -25.83
C GLY A 33 1.06 0.84 -26.90
N LEU A 34 2.15 1.50 -26.51
CA LEU A 34 3.22 1.88 -27.43
C LEU A 34 3.95 0.65 -27.96
N GLY A 35 4.26 -0.32 -27.09
CA GLY A 35 4.93 -1.56 -27.49
C GLY A 35 4.10 -2.40 -28.44
N GLY A 36 2.77 -2.49 -28.23
CA GLY A 36 1.85 -3.17 -29.14
C GLY A 36 1.73 -2.44 -30.48
N THR A 37 1.56 -1.12 -30.49
CA THR A 37 1.47 -0.32 -31.73
C THR A 37 2.75 -0.39 -32.55
N LEU A 38 3.91 -0.46 -31.93
CA LEU A 38 5.21 -0.59 -32.62
C LEU A 38 5.55 -2.02 -33.02
N GLY A 39 4.70 -3.01 -32.68
CA GLY A 39 4.91 -4.41 -32.98
C GLY A 39 5.99 -5.10 -32.16
N TYR A 40 6.39 -4.54 -31.03
CA TYR A 40 7.33 -5.18 -30.10
C TYR A 40 6.66 -6.12 -29.10
N ILE A 41 5.33 -6.00 -28.95
CA ILE A 41 4.54 -6.76 -27.99
C ILE A 41 3.29 -7.26 -28.70
N ASP A 42 3.06 -8.57 -28.65
CA ASP A 42 1.81 -9.18 -29.10
C ASP A 42 0.82 -9.16 -27.93
N LEU A 43 -0.14 -8.24 -27.96
CA LEU A 43 -1.16 -8.13 -26.94
C LEU A 43 -2.37 -9.02 -27.25
N PRO A 44 -3.00 -9.63 -26.22
CA PRO A 44 -4.29 -10.28 -26.41
C PRO A 44 -5.34 -9.30 -26.97
N PRO A 45 -6.30 -9.77 -27.79
CA PRO A 45 -7.34 -8.92 -28.38
C PRO A 45 -8.10 -8.07 -27.34
N THR A 46 -8.28 -8.58 -26.14
CA THR A 46 -8.90 -7.92 -24.99
C THR A 46 -8.11 -6.69 -24.50
N LEU A 47 -6.81 -6.61 -24.79
CA LEU A 47 -5.94 -5.47 -24.45
C LEU A 47 -5.62 -4.57 -25.65
N GLU A 48 -6.09 -4.86 -26.85
CA GLU A 48 -5.82 -4.01 -28.02
C GLU A 48 -6.28 -2.57 -27.84
N VAL A 49 -7.28 -2.33 -26.98
CA VAL A 49 -7.76 -0.99 -26.64
C VAL A 49 -6.67 -0.07 -26.09
N VAL A 50 -5.63 -0.61 -25.45
CA VAL A 50 -4.52 0.23 -24.94
C VAL A 50 -3.61 0.75 -26.06
N GLN A 51 -3.72 0.19 -27.28
CA GLN A 51 -2.98 0.64 -28.48
C GLN A 51 -3.66 1.82 -29.18
N ASP A 52 -4.87 2.21 -28.73
CA ASP A 52 -5.53 3.39 -29.29
C ASP A 52 -4.67 4.65 -29.03
N PRO A 53 -4.42 5.48 -30.04
CA PRO A 53 -3.58 6.68 -29.91
C PRO A 53 -4.04 7.63 -28.82
N MET A 54 -5.37 7.72 -28.57
CA MET A 54 -5.91 8.56 -27.51
C MET A 54 -5.59 8.00 -26.12
N VAL A 55 -5.61 6.67 -25.97
CA VAL A 55 -5.25 5.99 -24.72
C VAL A 55 -3.75 6.14 -24.46
N ILE A 56 -2.91 5.97 -25.48
CA ILE A 56 -1.45 6.18 -25.37
C ILE A 56 -1.14 7.63 -24.99
N LEU A 57 -1.79 8.60 -25.65
CA LEU A 57 -1.59 10.03 -25.36
C LEU A 57 -2.04 10.37 -23.93
N ALA A 58 -3.19 9.86 -23.51
CA ALA A 58 -3.70 10.07 -22.15
C ALA A 58 -2.76 9.43 -21.11
N ALA A 59 -2.29 8.22 -21.36
CA ALA A 59 -1.34 7.53 -20.48
C ALA A 59 0.00 8.30 -20.39
N ALA A 60 0.54 8.78 -21.51
CA ALA A 60 1.76 9.55 -21.54
C ALA A 60 1.61 10.89 -20.78
N PHE A 61 0.48 11.58 -20.97
CA PHE A 61 0.18 12.83 -20.25
C PHE A 61 0.10 12.57 -18.73
N MET A 62 -0.69 11.58 -18.33
CA MET A 62 -0.87 11.24 -16.92
C MET A 62 0.42 10.70 -16.27
N TYR A 63 1.25 9.99 -17.04
CA TYR A 63 2.59 9.59 -16.60
C TYR A 63 3.46 10.81 -16.27
N CYS A 64 3.46 11.83 -17.16
CA CYS A 64 4.19 13.06 -16.88
C CYS A 64 3.69 13.77 -15.61
N VAL A 65 2.38 13.82 -15.41
CA VAL A 65 1.78 14.42 -14.20
C VAL A 65 2.19 13.63 -12.96
N GLU A 66 2.07 12.30 -12.99
CA GLU A 66 2.47 11.43 -11.86
C GLU A 66 3.97 11.56 -11.58
N PHE A 67 4.81 11.53 -12.62
CA PHE A 67 6.25 11.69 -12.50
C PHE A 67 6.64 13.00 -11.80
N MET A 68 5.90 14.08 -12.04
CA MET A 68 6.12 15.35 -11.35
C MET A 68 5.58 15.34 -9.92
N ALA A 69 4.38 14.78 -9.72
CA ALA A 69 3.74 14.66 -8.41
C ALA A 69 4.61 13.84 -7.44
N ASP A 70 5.17 12.74 -7.91
CA ASP A 70 6.03 11.83 -7.14
C ASP A 70 7.34 12.49 -6.64
N LYS A 71 7.72 13.66 -7.18
CA LYS A 71 8.94 14.38 -6.77
C LYS A 71 8.71 15.43 -5.69
N VAL A 72 7.45 15.71 -5.37
CA VAL A 72 7.10 16.72 -4.37
C VAL A 72 6.59 16.02 -3.10
N PRO A 73 7.36 16.02 -2.00
CA PRO A 73 6.95 15.39 -0.75
C PRO A 73 5.58 15.89 -0.27
N GLY A 74 4.70 14.96 0.10
CA GLY A 74 3.32 15.23 0.50
C GLY A 74 2.33 15.32 -0.66
N VAL A 75 2.72 15.85 -1.83
CA VAL A 75 1.88 15.78 -3.05
C VAL A 75 1.79 14.34 -3.53
N ASP A 76 2.90 13.60 -3.52
CA ASP A 76 2.98 12.18 -3.83
C ASP A 76 2.02 11.33 -2.98
N SER A 77 2.01 11.54 -1.67
CA SER A 77 1.11 10.81 -0.76
C SER A 77 -0.36 11.15 -1.01
N GLY A 78 -0.68 12.41 -1.29
CA GLY A 78 -2.03 12.84 -1.67
C GLY A 78 -2.45 12.27 -3.03
N TRP A 79 -1.54 12.24 -4.00
CA TRP A 79 -1.72 11.64 -5.31
C TRP A 79 -2.00 10.14 -5.22
N ASP A 80 -1.18 9.41 -4.46
CA ASP A 80 -1.36 7.98 -4.23
C ASP A 80 -2.69 7.66 -3.54
N ALA A 81 -3.12 8.47 -2.56
CA ALA A 81 -4.40 8.29 -1.89
C ALA A 81 -5.58 8.42 -2.86
N LEU A 82 -5.57 9.43 -3.76
CA LEU A 82 -6.58 9.59 -4.80
C LEU A 82 -6.55 8.45 -5.81
N HIS A 83 -5.34 8.05 -6.23
CA HIS A 83 -5.15 7.02 -7.24
C HIS A 83 -5.44 5.60 -6.76
N THR A 84 -5.59 5.37 -5.46
CA THR A 84 -6.05 4.08 -4.92
C THR A 84 -7.36 3.63 -5.57
N PHE A 85 -8.31 4.57 -5.74
CA PHE A 85 -9.61 4.29 -6.34
C PHE A 85 -9.57 4.08 -7.86
N ILE A 86 -8.50 4.49 -8.52
CA ILE A 86 -8.32 4.35 -9.96
C ILE A 86 -7.47 3.12 -10.26
N ARG A 87 -6.33 2.97 -9.59
CA ARG A 87 -5.35 1.91 -9.88
C ARG A 87 -5.87 0.52 -9.60
N ILE A 88 -6.58 0.32 -8.48
CA ILE A 88 -7.05 -1.02 -8.10
C ILE A 88 -8.08 -1.55 -9.13
N PRO A 89 -9.15 -0.82 -9.49
CA PRO A 89 -10.06 -1.26 -10.54
C PRO A 89 -9.39 -1.38 -11.91
N ALA A 90 -8.54 -0.41 -12.30
CA ALA A 90 -7.83 -0.45 -13.57
C ALA A 90 -6.88 -1.65 -13.67
N GLY A 91 -6.12 -1.93 -12.61
CA GLY A 91 -5.24 -3.11 -12.55
C GLY A 91 -6.01 -4.42 -12.62
N ALA A 92 -7.19 -4.49 -12.01
CA ALA A 92 -8.07 -5.65 -12.13
C ALA A 92 -8.58 -5.86 -13.57
N VAL A 93 -9.00 -4.77 -14.23
CA VAL A 93 -9.45 -4.81 -15.64
C VAL A 93 -8.32 -5.18 -16.57
N LEU A 94 -7.14 -4.59 -16.40
CA LEU A 94 -5.96 -4.90 -17.20
C LEU A 94 -5.51 -6.36 -17.01
N ALA A 95 -5.55 -6.89 -15.79
CA ALA A 95 -5.22 -8.28 -15.51
C ALA A 95 -6.24 -9.25 -16.14
N ALA A 96 -7.54 -8.93 -16.06
CA ALA A 96 -8.57 -9.71 -16.73
C ALA A 96 -8.37 -9.71 -18.25
N GLY A 97 -8.04 -8.54 -18.84
CA GLY A 97 -7.72 -8.43 -20.27
C GLY A 97 -6.43 -9.16 -20.65
N ALA A 98 -5.40 -9.12 -19.82
CA ALA A 98 -4.13 -9.83 -20.05
C ALA A 98 -4.27 -11.36 -20.02
N ALA A 99 -5.30 -11.90 -19.38
CA ALA A 99 -5.61 -13.32 -19.41
C ALA A 99 -6.02 -13.79 -20.82
N GLY A 100 -6.41 -12.85 -21.71
CA GLY A 100 -6.73 -13.14 -23.09
C GLY A 100 -8.13 -13.76 -23.29
N ASP A 101 -8.26 -14.53 -24.37
CA ASP A 101 -9.52 -15.17 -24.74
C ASP A 101 -9.76 -16.44 -23.90
N VAL A 102 -10.23 -16.21 -22.68
CA VAL A 102 -10.53 -17.25 -21.70
C VAL A 102 -12.03 -17.23 -21.33
N THR A 103 -12.47 -18.26 -20.60
CA THR A 103 -13.85 -18.26 -20.09
C THR A 103 -14.13 -17.06 -19.20
N PRO A 104 -15.37 -16.51 -19.19
CA PRO A 104 -15.72 -15.36 -18.33
C PRO A 104 -15.39 -15.58 -16.84
N ALA A 105 -15.54 -16.81 -16.35
CA ALA A 105 -15.19 -17.15 -14.97
C ALA A 105 -13.69 -17.00 -14.71
N LEU A 106 -12.83 -17.40 -15.66
CA LEU A 106 -11.38 -17.28 -15.54
C LEU A 106 -10.94 -15.81 -15.68
N ALA A 107 -11.57 -15.03 -16.56
CA ALA A 107 -11.32 -13.58 -16.68
C ALA A 107 -11.66 -12.85 -15.35
N VAL A 108 -12.79 -13.18 -14.75
CA VAL A 108 -13.16 -12.63 -13.42
C VAL A 108 -12.14 -13.04 -12.36
N ALA A 109 -11.72 -14.30 -12.32
CA ALA A 109 -10.70 -14.77 -11.37
C ALA A 109 -9.36 -14.05 -11.58
N ALA A 110 -8.92 -13.87 -12.84
CA ALA A 110 -7.71 -13.10 -13.17
C ALA A 110 -7.83 -11.65 -12.71
N GLY A 111 -8.99 -11.01 -12.90
CA GLY A 111 -9.27 -9.67 -12.42
C GLY A 111 -9.23 -9.57 -10.89
N MET A 112 -9.81 -10.52 -10.18
CA MET A 112 -9.79 -10.55 -8.70
C MET A 112 -8.36 -10.70 -8.16
N VAL A 113 -7.59 -11.66 -8.71
CA VAL A 113 -6.20 -11.87 -8.30
C VAL A 113 -5.35 -10.67 -8.69
N GLY A 114 -5.48 -10.17 -9.93
CA GLY A 114 -4.74 -9.01 -10.41
C GLY A 114 -5.06 -7.75 -9.63
N GLY A 115 -6.35 -7.49 -9.34
CA GLY A 115 -6.76 -6.38 -8.48
C GLY A 115 -6.16 -6.47 -7.07
N SER A 116 -6.09 -7.67 -6.51
CA SER A 116 -5.44 -7.90 -5.21
C SER A 116 -3.94 -7.64 -5.26
N VAL A 117 -3.26 -8.08 -6.31
CA VAL A 117 -1.82 -7.79 -6.55
C VAL A 117 -1.62 -6.29 -6.69
N THR A 118 -2.43 -5.61 -7.50
CA THR A 118 -2.38 -4.15 -7.68
C THR A 118 -2.58 -3.44 -6.35
N ALA A 119 -3.57 -3.85 -5.54
CA ALA A 119 -3.86 -3.25 -4.25
C ALA A 119 -2.68 -3.38 -3.28
N VAL A 120 -2.09 -4.58 -3.15
CA VAL A 120 -0.96 -4.83 -2.25
C VAL A 120 0.29 -4.07 -2.71
N THR A 121 0.57 -4.05 -4.02
CA THR A 121 1.70 -3.32 -4.59
C THR A 121 1.55 -1.81 -4.39
N HIS A 122 0.35 -1.28 -4.66
CA HIS A 122 0.04 0.13 -4.45
C HIS A 122 0.12 0.52 -2.96
N ALA A 123 -0.44 -0.29 -2.06
CA ALA A 123 -0.34 -0.06 -0.62
C ALA A 123 1.12 -0.04 -0.15
N THR A 124 1.98 -0.87 -0.74
CA THR A 124 3.42 -0.89 -0.44
C THR A 124 4.09 0.39 -0.92
N LYS A 125 3.81 0.85 -2.16
CA LYS A 125 4.28 2.14 -2.68
C LYS A 125 3.85 3.27 -1.74
N ALA A 126 2.56 3.45 -1.51
CA ALA A 126 2.01 4.52 -0.69
C ALA A 126 2.56 4.51 0.75
N SER A 127 2.71 3.32 1.34
CA SER A 127 3.29 3.15 2.67
C SER A 127 4.77 3.53 2.73
N SER A 128 5.56 3.12 1.74
CA SER A 128 6.99 3.48 1.66
C SER A 128 7.16 4.98 1.44
N ARG A 129 6.33 5.60 0.60
CA ARG A 129 6.33 7.06 0.39
C ARG A 129 5.99 7.83 1.66
N MET A 130 5.00 7.38 2.42
CA MET A 130 4.67 8.00 3.70
C MET A 130 5.84 7.94 4.69
N LEU A 131 6.59 6.83 4.73
CA LEU A 131 7.78 6.69 5.57
C LEU A 131 8.94 7.57 5.07
N ILE A 132 9.18 7.62 3.76
CA ILE A 132 10.20 8.47 3.14
C ILE A 132 9.89 9.94 3.43
N ASN A 133 8.65 10.37 3.28
CA ASN A 133 8.21 11.75 3.52
C ASN A 133 8.26 12.17 5.00
N SER A 134 8.42 11.21 5.92
CA SER A 134 8.68 11.53 7.34
C SER A 134 10.11 12.05 7.59
N SER A 135 11.01 11.90 6.61
CA SER A 135 12.35 12.49 6.59
C SER A 135 12.35 13.83 5.84
N PRO A 136 13.07 14.85 6.29
CA PRO A 136 13.08 16.16 5.64
C PRO A 136 13.91 16.21 4.33
N GLU A 137 14.33 15.06 3.81
CA GLU A 137 15.20 14.97 2.62
C GLU A 137 14.42 14.77 1.32
N PRO A 138 14.58 15.64 0.28
CA PRO A 138 13.94 15.43 -1.03
C PRO A 138 14.63 14.32 -1.87
N PHE A 139 15.90 14.01 -1.61
CA PHE A 139 16.69 13.10 -2.45
C PHE A 139 16.21 11.64 -2.39
N SER A 140 15.81 11.16 -1.21
CA SER A 140 15.28 9.81 -1.03
C SER A 140 13.97 9.62 -1.79
N ASN A 141 13.12 10.65 -1.86
CA ASN A 141 11.87 10.62 -2.61
C ASN A 141 12.11 10.58 -4.13
N TRP A 142 13.09 11.34 -4.64
CA TRP A 142 13.48 11.30 -6.05
C TRP A 142 14.09 9.94 -6.44
N GLY A 143 14.94 9.39 -5.57
CA GLY A 143 15.53 8.07 -5.77
C GLY A 143 14.48 6.96 -5.80
N ALA A 144 13.50 7.01 -4.90
CA ALA A 144 12.40 6.06 -4.89
C ALA A 144 11.54 6.17 -6.17
N SER A 145 11.18 7.39 -6.60
CA SER A 145 10.42 7.62 -7.84
C SER A 145 11.12 7.02 -9.05
N LEU A 146 12.41 7.31 -9.21
CA LEU A 146 13.17 6.77 -10.34
C LEU A 146 13.30 5.25 -10.28
N ALA A 147 13.50 4.68 -9.08
CA ALA A 147 13.58 3.23 -8.90
C ALA A 147 12.25 2.53 -9.22
N GLU A 148 11.12 3.13 -8.87
CA GLU A 148 9.78 2.64 -9.20
C GLU A 148 9.54 2.63 -10.71
N ASP A 149 9.88 3.71 -11.42
CA ASP A 149 9.74 3.80 -12.87
C ASP A 149 10.62 2.75 -13.58
N VAL A 150 11.89 2.64 -13.17
CA VAL A 150 12.82 1.61 -13.71
C VAL A 150 12.27 0.21 -13.42
N ALA A 151 11.72 -0.04 -12.22
CA ALA A 151 11.15 -1.33 -11.88
C ALA A 151 9.95 -1.67 -12.77
N VAL A 152 9.04 -0.72 -13.04
CA VAL A 152 7.87 -0.93 -13.91
C VAL A 152 8.31 -1.30 -15.33
N PHE A 153 9.20 -0.51 -15.94
CA PHE A 153 9.66 -0.77 -17.30
C PHE A 153 10.44 -2.08 -17.40
N ALA A 154 11.39 -2.32 -16.49
CA ALA A 154 12.19 -3.54 -16.49
C ALA A 154 11.36 -4.78 -16.15
N GLY A 155 10.42 -4.66 -15.21
CA GLY A 155 9.55 -5.75 -14.79
C GLY A 155 8.57 -6.17 -15.89
N LEU A 156 7.90 -5.21 -16.54
CA LEU A 156 7.04 -5.53 -17.68
C LEU A 156 7.81 -6.09 -18.85
N TRP A 157 9.00 -5.54 -19.16
CA TRP A 157 9.87 -6.10 -20.17
C TRP A 157 10.24 -7.55 -19.84
N ALA A 158 10.59 -7.83 -18.58
CA ALA A 158 10.90 -9.18 -18.14
C ALA A 158 9.68 -10.12 -18.20
N ALA A 159 8.48 -9.64 -17.86
CA ALA A 159 7.26 -10.42 -17.95
C ALA A 159 6.96 -10.84 -19.40
N LEU A 160 7.27 -9.99 -20.35
CA LEU A 160 7.04 -10.22 -21.79
C LEU A 160 8.13 -11.08 -22.44
N GLN A 161 9.41 -10.79 -22.16
CA GLN A 161 10.53 -11.43 -22.85
C GLN A 161 11.11 -12.64 -22.09
N HIS A 162 11.02 -12.63 -20.76
CA HIS A 162 11.56 -13.65 -19.87
C HIS A 162 10.54 -14.06 -18.79
N PRO A 163 9.39 -14.63 -19.16
CA PRO A 163 8.25 -14.86 -18.25
C PRO A 163 8.61 -15.69 -17.02
N VAL A 164 9.45 -16.71 -17.17
CA VAL A 164 9.90 -17.54 -16.05
C VAL A 164 10.75 -16.75 -15.06
N VAL A 165 11.66 -15.90 -15.57
CA VAL A 165 12.51 -15.04 -14.73
C VAL A 165 11.65 -14.02 -13.98
N PHE A 166 10.69 -13.40 -14.66
CA PHE A 166 9.74 -12.50 -14.04
C PHE A 166 8.95 -13.19 -12.93
N LEU A 167 8.37 -14.35 -13.19
CA LEU A 167 7.57 -15.08 -12.20
C LEU A 167 8.40 -15.50 -10.98
N ALA A 168 9.65 -15.91 -11.18
CA ALA A 168 10.56 -16.22 -10.07
C ALA A 168 10.85 -14.96 -9.23
N ALA A 169 11.17 -13.83 -9.88
CA ALA A 169 11.38 -12.55 -9.21
C ALA A 169 10.10 -12.06 -8.52
N PHE A 170 8.93 -12.26 -9.13
CA PHE A 170 7.63 -11.89 -8.58
C PHE A 170 7.30 -12.68 -7.32
N VAL A 171 7.60 -13.98 -7.28
CA VAL A 171 7.46 -14.80 -6.06
C VAL A 171 8.36 -14.27 -4.93
N VAL A 172 9.63 -13.97 -5.24
CA VAL A 172 10.55 -13.36 -4.27
C VAL A 172 10.02 -12.00 -3.79
N PHE A 173 9.47 -11.19 -4.70
CA PHE A 173 8.82 -9.93 -4.35
C PHE A 173 7.65 -10.13 -3.39
N LEU A 174 6.74 -11.08 -3.66
CA LEU A 174 5.61 -11.38 -2.77
C LEU A 174 6.07 -11.86 -1.39
N LEU A 175 7.08 -12.71 -1.31
CA LEU A 175 7.66 -13.15 -0.04
C LEU A 175 8.27 -11.98 0.73
N THR A 176 8.97 -11.07 0.03
CA THR A 176 9.50 -9.84 0.60
C THR A 176 8.39 -8.94 1.12
N LEU A 177 7.28 -8.81 0.39
CA LEU A 177 6.11 -8.05 0.82
C LEU A 177 5.48 -8.62 2.09
N CYS A 178 5.30 -9.94 2.16
CA CYS A 178 4.76 -10.61 3.35
C CYS A 178 5.61 -10.31 4.60
N TRP A 179 6.93 -10.17 4.43
CA TRP A 179 7.84 -9.80 5.50
C TRP A 179 7.87 -8.29 5.79
N LEU A 180 7.75 -7.46 4.76
CA LEU A 180 7.90 -6.00 4.84
C LEU A 180 6.60 -5.30 5.28
N LEU A 181 5.45 -5.75 4.81
CA LEU A 181 4.15 -5.10 5.04
C LEU A 181 3.83 -4.89 6.54
N PRO A 182 4.03 -5.88 7.43
CA PRO A 182 3.82 -5.67 8.86
C PRO A 182 4.76 -4.62 9.47
N LYS A 183 5.97 -4.49 8.92
CA LYS A 183 6.94 -3.49 9.39
C LYS A 183 6.56 -2.08 8.93
N LEU A 184 6.16 -1.93 7.67
CA LEU A 184 5.64 -0.68 7.13
C LEU A 184 4.41 -0.22 7.93
N TRP A 185 3.47 -1.13 8.19
CA TRP A 185 2.27 -0.83 8.97
C TRP A 185 2.60 -0.33 10.38
N ARG A 186 3.54 -1.00 11.07
CA ARG A 186 4.01 -0.54 12.39
C ARG A 186 4.65 0.83 12.32
N GLY A 187 5.47 1.11 11.30
CA GLY A 187 6.08 2.42 11.08
C GLY A 187 5.03 3.52 10.90
N ILE A 188 4.03 3.29 10.06
CA ILE A 188 2.92 4.22 9.83
C ILE A 188 2.11 4.44 11.10
N ALA A 189 1.77 3.37 11.82
CA ALA A 189 1.03 3.47 13.08
C ALA A 189 1.76 4.34 14.11
N LEU A 190 3.10 4.22 14.20
CA LEU A 190 3.92 5.06 15.07
C LEU A 190 3.89 6.54 14.65
N ILE A 191 3.98 6.82 13.34
CA ILE A 191 3.92 8.19 12.81
C ILE A 191 2.54 8.80 13.08
N LEU A 192 1.46 8.07 12.79
CA LEU A 192 0.10 8.53 13.01
C LEU A 192 -0.19 8.75 14.51
N HIS A 193 0.30 7.88 15.36
CA HIS A 193 0.18 8.04 16.82
C HIS A 193 0.92 9.30 17.29
N LYS A 194 2.15 9.51 16.82
CA LYS A 194 2.95 10.70 17.17
C LYS A 194 2.31 11.98 16.64
N LEU A 195 1.75 11.96 15.45
CA LEU A 195 1.04 13.10 14.86
C LEU A 195 -0.27 13.38 15.62
N GLY A 196 -1.03 12.33 15.96
CA GLY A 196 -2.27 12.43 16.74
C GLY A 196 -2.04 12.98 18.14
N SER A 197 -0.94 12.60 18.81
CA SER A 197 -0.56 13.15 20.10
C SER A 197 -0.13 14.61 19.99
N TRP A 198 0.58 14.99 18.92
CA TRP A 198 0.99 16.38 18.66
C TRP A 198 -0.20 17.30 18.35
N LEU A 199 -1.22 16.78 17.62
CA LEU A 199 -2.46 17.50 17.32
C LEU A 199 -3.46 17.51 18.49
N GLY A 200 -3.14 16.86 19.63
CA GLY A 200 -4.04 16.75 20.77
C GLY A 200 -5.27 15.86 20.53
N LEU A 201 -5.30 15.12 19.42
CA LEU A 201 -6.38 14.20 19.07
C LEU A 201 -6.28 12.86 19.82
N ILE A 202 -5.08 12.51 20.26
CA ILE A 202 -4.78 11.33 21.09
C ILE A 202 -4.14 11.87 22.35
N THR A 203 -4.91 11.92 23.43
CA THR A 203 -4.34 12.14 24.76
C THR A 203 -3.62 10.85 25.15
N GLU A 204 -2.30 10.90 25.31
CA GLU A 204 -1.59 9.83 26.04
C GLU A 204 -2.31 9.69 27.39
N ASP A 205 -2.80 8.49 27.64
CA ASP A 205 -3.51 8.21 28.89
C ASP A 205 -2.55 8.56 30.04
N ALA A 206 -3.00 9.47 30.93
CA ALA A 206 -2.18 9.88 32.07
C ALA A 206 -1.76 8.67 32.93
N GLY A 207 -2.50 7.54 32.78
CA GLY A 207 -2.16 6.25 33.34
C GLY A 207 -0.87 5.66 32.76
N ASP A 208 -0.68 5.71 31.46
CA ASP A 208 0.51 5.13 30.79
C ASP A 208 1.79 5.92 31.09
N ARG A 209 1.72 7.24 31.14
CA ARG A 209 2.85 8.09 31.56
C ARG A 209 3.26 7.83 33.02
N ASN A 210 2.29 7.73 33.92
CA ASN A 210 2.56 7.40 35.31
C ASN A 210 3.16 6.00 35.49
N GLN A 211 2.73 5.01 34.69
CA GLN A 211 3.30 3.65 34.72
C GLN A 211 4.74 3.61 34.20
N GLN A 212 5.03 4.34 33.12
CA GLN A 212 6.39 4.44 32.58
C GLN A 212 7.34 5.18 33.55
N GLU A 213 6.86 6.23 34.19
CA GLU A 213 7.64 6.97 35.19
C GLU A 213 7.90 6.12 36.43
N LEU A 214 6.91 5.39 36.93
CA LEU A 214 7.08 4.43 38.03
C LEU A 214 8.08 3.32 37.67
N ALA A 215 8.06 2.81 36.44
CA ALA A 215 9.02 1.82 35.98
C ALA A 215 10.45 2.40 35.93
N ARG A 216 10.63 3.62 35.43
CA ARG A 216 11.93 4.32 35.43
C ARG A 216 12.48 4.57 36.84
N LEU A 217 11.63 4.98 37.77
CA LEU A 217 12.03 5.23 39.16
C LEU A 217 12.45 3.93 39.88
N ARG A 218 11.77 2.79 39.56
CA ARG A 218 12.18 1.47 40.04
C ARG A 218 13.54 1.07 39.46
N ASP A 219 13.73 1.19 38.14
CA ASP A 219 14.96 0.78 37.47
C ASP A 219 16.15 1.67 37.84
N ALA A 220 15.90 2.92 38.19
CA ALA A 220 16.88 3.86 38.79
C ALA A 220 17.17 3.61 40.29
N GLY A 221 16.48 2.64 40.90
CA GLY A 221 16.67 2.33 42.34
C GLY A 221 16.13 3.39 43.29
N VAL A 222 15.31 4.34 42.80
CA VAL A 222 14.71 5.44 43.59
C VAL A 222 13.53 4.94 44.42
N ILE A 223 12.80 3.95 43.94
CA ILE A 223 11.70 3.29 44.63
C ILE A 223 11.94 1.79 44.72
N SER A 224 11.51 1.20 45.82
CA SER A 224 11.58 -0.27 46.02
C SER A 224 10.55 -1.00 45.17
N ALA A 225 10.77 -2.29 44.94
CA ALA A 225 9.81 -3.14 44.18
C ALA A 225 8.42 -3.16 44.88
N THR A 226 8.36 -3.09 46.18
CA THR A 226 7.11 -3.06 46.98
C THR A 226 6.35 -1.73 46.79
N GLU A 227 7.06 -0.62 46.75
CA GLU A 227 6.48 0.71 46.51
C GLU A 227 5.98 0.82 45.06
N TYR A 228 6.74 0.28 44.08
CA TYR A 228 6.32 0.19 42.70
C TYR A 228 5.00 -0.60 42.54
N LEU A 229 4.89 -1.79 43.12
CA LEU A 229 3.68 -2.61 43.07
C LEU A 229 2.48 -1.91 43.70
N ALA A 230 2.68 -1.23 44.85
CA ALA A 230 1.62 -0.51 45.52
C ALA A 230 1.15 0.74 44.73
N ALA A 231 2.07 1.45 44.07
CA ALA A 231 1.75 2.58 43.21
C ALA A 231 1.04 2.13 41.91
N HIS A 232 1.51 1.05 41.30
CA HIS A 232 0.93 0.47 40.11
C HIS A 232 -0.52 -0.02 40.36
N ALA A 233 -0.78 -0.72 41.46
CA ALA A 233 -2.11 -1.15 41.86
C ALA A 233 -3.08 0.03 42.06
N ARG A 234 -2.61 1.14 42.63
CA ARG A 234 -3.39 2.36 42.82
C ARG A 234 -3.70 3.07 41.49
N ALA A 235 -2.77 3.03 40.54
CA ALA A 235 -2.97 3.59 39.19
C ALA A 235 -4.00 2.79 38.40
N CYS A 236 -3.92 1.45 38.41
CA CYS A 236 -4.89 0.57 37.75
C CYS A 236 -6.30 0.67 38.36
N GLY A 237 -6.40 0.78 39.69
CA GLY A 237 -7.70 0.90 40.37
C GLY A 237 -8.40 2.25 40.16
N ARG A 238 -7.69 3.32 39.77
CA ARG A 238 -8.27 4.60 39.34
C ARG A 238 -8.79 4.55 37.92
N SER A 239 -8.07 3.92 37.00
CA SER A 239 -8.49 3.77 35.61
C SER A 239 -9.83 3.03 35.49
N HIS A 240 -10.06 2.02 36.32
CA HIS A 240 -11.33 1.26 36.33
C HIS A 240 -12.52 2.09 36.87
N ARG A 241 -12.28 2.99 37.83
CA ARG A 241 -13.33 3.87 38.37
C ARG A 241 -13.72 4.99 37.42
N ASP A 242 -12.77 5.54 36.66
CA ASP A 242 -13.04 6.62 35.69
C ASP A 242 -13.79 6.10 34.45
N THR A 243 -13.59 4.83 34.08
CA THR A 243 -14.38 4.18 33.02
C THR A 243 -15.82 3.92 33.46
N ASP A 244 -16.04 3.44 34.69
CA ASP A 244 -17.39 3.20 35.23
C ASP A 244 -18.20 4.49 35.37
N SER A 245 -17.61 5.56 35.88
CA SER A 245 -18.28 6.86 36.03
C SER A 245 -18.66 7.52 34.69
N ARG A 246 -17.87 7.31 33.61
CA ARG A 246 -18.22 7.77 32.26
C ARG A 246 -19.35 6.95 31.63
N THR A 247 -19.43 5.67 31.94
CA THR A 247 -20.50 4.78 31.45
C THR A 247 -21.83 5.09 32.11
N GLU A 248 -21.83 5.41 33.42
CA GLU A 248 -23.04 5.83 34.16
C GLU A 248 -23.53 7.22 33.71
N ALA A 249 -22.64 8.15 33.39
CA ALA A 249 -23.01 9.49 32.93
C ALA A 249 -23.59 9.52 31.50
N SER A 250 -23.44 8.44 30.73
CA SER A 250 -23.93 8.31 29.36
C SER A 250 -25.30 7.61 29.24
N LEU A 251 -25.89 7.14 30.33
CA LEU A 251 -27.23 6.54 30.31
C LEU A 251 -28.30 7.63 30.28
N PRO A 252 -29.20 7.68 29.31
CA PRO A 252 -30.29 8.63 29.29
C PRO A 252 -31.22 8.36 30.50
N ASN A 253 -31.47 9.43 31.25
CA ASN A 253 -32.39 9.44 32.41
C ASN A 253 -33.74 8.89 32.00
N ALA A 254 -34.05 7.63 32.32
CA ALA A 254 -35.35 7.05 32.17
C ALA A 254 -36.27 7.70 33.19
N ASN A 255 -37.03 8.70 32.75
CA ASN A 255 -38.08 9.36 33.56
C ASN A 255 -39.22 8.38 33.80
N PRO A 256 -39.55 8.02 35.02
CA PRO A 256 -40.79 7.25 35.28
C PRO A 256 -41.99 8.21 35.21
N ALA A 257 -42.68 8.20 34.08
CA ALA A 257 -43.95 8.86 33.99
C ALA A 257 -45.07 7.86 34.34
N THR A 258 -45.74 8.14 35.41
CA THR A 258 -47.15 7.92 35.80
C THR A 258 -48.03 7.15 34.83
#